data_9153d5409bcb6e13f7a7efaaf80ce0ec
#
_entry.id   9153d5409bcb6e13f7a7efaaf80ce0ec
#
_cell.length_a   1.000
_cell.length_b   1.000
_cell.length_c   1.000
_cell.angle_alpha   90.00
_cell.angle_beta   90.00
_cell.angle_gamma   90.00
#
_symmetry.space_group_name_H-M   'P 1'
#
loop_
_entity.id
_entity.type
_entity.pdbx_description
1 polymer ?
#
loop_
_entity_poly.entity_id
_entity_poly.type
_entity_poly.pdbx_seq_one_letter_code
_entity_poly.pdbx_strand_id
1 'polypeptide(L)'
;PLPLPPPTSLFAPTSASSSSSTSPAEGLAFSDLDRIKRIGSGSGGTVYKVVHRPTRRQFALKVIYGNLEDAIRNQIRREIEILRDVDHPNVVRCHDMYDHNGEIQVLLEFMDGGSLEGIHIASEPRLADVARQVLHGIAYLHRRKIVHRDIKPSNLLINAKNQVKIADFGVSRVLSQTMDPCNSSVGTIAYMSPERINTDLNHGLYDGYAGDIWSLGVSILEFYLGRFPFAVGRQGDWASLMCAICMAAPPEAPATASREFRDFISCCLQREPGRRWTAARLLGHPFVARGGGGSGGRDGNQNMHQLMPPPRPLSS
;
A
#
# COMPACT_ATOMS: atom_id res chain seq x y z
N PRO A 1 -37.40 6.50 -46.28
CA PRO A 1 -36.13 5.76 -46.26
C PRO A 1 -35.24 6.29 -47.38
N LEU A 2 -34.17 6.97 -47.05
CA LEU A 2 -33.16 7.43 -47.99
C LEU A 2 -31.94 6.54 -47.84
N PRO A 3 -31.26 6.12 -48.92
CA PRO A 3 -30.14 5.21 -48.89
C PRO A 3 -28.84 5.91 -48.51
N LEU A 4 -28.00 5.18 -47.75
CA LEU A 4 -26.66 5.55 -47.39
C LEU A 4 -25.70 5.49 -48.59
N PRO A 5 -24.72 6.41 -48.71
CA PRO A 5 -23.69 6.34 -49.75
C PRO A 5 -22.58 5.34 -49.36
N PRO A 6 -21.87 4.78 -50.35
CA PRO A 6 -20.84 3.79 -50.18
C PRO A 6 -19.51 4.38 -49.73
N PRO A 7 -18.60 3.58 -49.12
CA PRO A 7 -17.30 4.06 -48.62
C PRO A 7 -16.30 4.24 -49.75
N THR A 8 -15.70 5.41 -49.82
CA THR A 8 -14.58 5.71 -50.72
C THR A 8 -13.26 5.17 -50.10
N SER A 9 -12.68 4.18 -50.73
CA SER A 9 -11.29 3.83 -50.61
C SER A 9 -10.43 4.81 -51.41
N LEU A 10 -9.32 5.26 -50.86
CA LEU A 10 -8.05 5.63 -51.52
C LEU A 10 -7.16 6.36 -50.53
N PHE A 11 -6.09 5.70 -50.09
CA PHE A 11 -4.74 6.20 -50.26
C PHE A 11 -3.72 5.12 -49.85
N ALA A 12 -2.80 4.87 -50.75
CA ALA A 12 -1.70 3.93 -50.63
C ALA A 12 -0.60 4.43 -49.64
N PRO A 13 0.23 3.52 -49.12
CA PRO A 13 1.23 3.87 -48.08
C PRO A 13 2.48 4.47 -48.73
N THR A 14 2.86 5.67 -48.30
CA THR A 14 4.22 6.19 -48.49
C THR A 14 5.11 5.63 -47.40
N SER A 15 6.08 4.86 -47.80
CA SER A 15 7.23 4.42 -47.05
C SER A 15 8.07 5.60 -46.56
N ALA A 16 8.11 5.81 -45.25
CA ALA A 16 9.14 6.60 -44.58
C ALA A 16 9.73 5.73 -43.48
N SER A 17 10.90 5.17 -43.77
CA SER A 17 11.79 4.53 -42.83
C SER A 17 12.29 5.57 -41.82
N SER A 18 11.80 5.51 -40.61
CA SER A 18 12.50 6.06 -39.44
C SER A 18 12.70 4.94 -38.44
N SER A 19 13.90 4.44 -38.43
CA SER A 19 14.44 3.50 -37.45
C SER A 19 14.50 4.19 -36.08
N SER A 20 13.43 4.09 -35.31
CA SER A 20 13.51 4.24 -33.86
C SER A 20 13.70 2.85 -33.27
N SER A 21 14.93 2.53 -32.90
CA SER A 21 15.31 1.36 -32.12
C SER A 21 14.70 1.47 -30.72
N THR A 22 13.44 1.09 -30.58
CA THR A 22 12.89 0.68 -29.29
C THR A 22 13.43 -0.71 -29.02
N SER A 23 14.47 -0.79 -28.19
CA SER A 23 14.92 -2.05 -27.60
C SER A 23 13.71 -2.73 -26.99
N PRO A 24 13.44 -4.03 -27.25
CA PRO A 24 12.44 -4.76 -26.50
C PRO A 24 12.87 -4.70 -25.03
N ALA A 25 11.95 -4.32 -24.13
CA ALA A 25 12.20 -4.42 -22.70
C ALA A 25 12.53 -5.89 -22.42
N GLU A 26 13.83 -6.19 -22.23
CA GLU A 26 14.28 -7.51 -21.84
C GLU A 26 13.55 -7.85 -20.54
N GLY A 27 12.57 -8.76 -20.62
CA GLY A 27 11.87 -9.29 -19.47
C GLY A 27 12.90 -9.88 -18.49
N LEU A 28 12.74 -9.60 -17.20
CA LEU A 28 13.61 -10.16 -16.17
C LEU A 28 13.37 -11.67 -16.11
N ALA A 29 14.28 -12.49 -16.66
CA ALA A 29 14.12 -13.94 -16.65
C ALA A 29 14.18 -14.48 -15.22
N PHE A 30 13.23 -15.34 -14.86
CA PHE A 30 13.18 -15.95 -13.53
C PHE A 30 14.46 -16.72 -13.19
N SER A 31 15.04 -17.41 -14.20
CA SER A 31 16.30 -18.13 -14.08
C SER A 31 17.50 -17.26 -13.65
N ASP A 32 17.41 -15.95 -13.85
CA ASP A 32 18.50 -15.01 -13.52
C ASP A 32 18.37 -14.40 -12.13
N LEU A 33 17.39 -14.83 -11.35
CA LEU A 33 17.14 -14.36 -10.00
C LEU A 33 17.78 -15.30 -8.96
N ASP A 34 18.75 -14.81 -8.21
CA ASP A 34 19.35 -15.51 -7.08
C ASP A 34 18.63 -15.11 -5.79
N ARG A 35 18.05 -16.09 -5.07
CA ARG A 35 17.46 -15.86 -3.74
C ARG A 35 18.58 -15.69 -2.71
N ILE A 36 18.58 -14.55 -2.01
CA ILE A 36 19.62 -14.22 -1.02
C ILE A 36 19.14 -14.57 0.41
N LYS A 37 17.99 -14.07 0.82
CA LYS A 37 17.42 -14.33 2.15
C LYS A 37 15.92 -14.06 2.19
N ARG A 38 15.23 -14.72 3.13
CA ARG A 38 13.84 -14.39 3.47
C ARG A 38 13.81 -13.06 4.23
N ILE A 39 12.91 -12.15 3.85
CA ILE A 39 12.73 -10.82 4.44
C ILE A 39 11.35 -10.60 5.02
N GLY A 40 10.40 -11.48 4.75
CA GLY A 40 9.05 -11.42 5.30
C GLY A 40 8.28 -12.71 5.10
N SER A 41 7.26 -12.93 5.91
CA SER A 41 6.28 -14.01 5.76
C SER A 41 4.96 -13.59 6.39
N GLY A 42 3.84 -14.05 5.83
CA GLY A 42 2.49 -13.77 6.32
C GLY A 42 1.46 -14.59 5.56
N SER A 43 0.17 -14.31 5.79
CA SER A 43 -0.94 -14.97 5.10
C SER A 43 -0.90 -14.81 3.57
N GLY A 44 -0.23 -13.78 3.07
CA GLY A 44 -0.04 -13.53 1.63
C GLY A 44 1.15 -14.25 1.01
N GLY A 45 1.86 -15.13 1.75
CA GLY A 45 3.03 -15.87 1.26
C GLY A 45 4.35 -15.45 1.91
N THR A 46 5.45 -15.85 1.30
CA THR A 46 6.82 -15.54 1.79
C THR A 46 7.51 -14.58 0.83
N VAL A 47 8.22 -13.60 1.39
CA VAL A 47 8.98 -12.61 0.61
C VAL A 47 10.47 -12.85 0.77
N TYR A 48 11.18 -12.94 -0.36
CA TYR A 48 12.62 -13.11 -0.42
C TYR A 48 13.28 -11.87 -1.02
N LYS A 49 14.43 -11.48 -0.48
CA LYS A 49 15.35 -10.60 -1.19
C LYS A 49 16.05 -11.41 -2.27
N VAL A 50 16.00 -10.93 -3.51
CA VAL A 50 16.66 -11.55 -4.67
C VAL A 50 17.57 -10.56 -5.38
N VAL A 51 18.56 -11.10 -6.10
CA VAL A 51 19.48 -10.32 -6.95
C VAL A 51 19.36 -10.83 -8.36
N HIS A 52 19.14 -9.94 -9.32
CA HIS A 52 19.22 -10.26 -10.73
C HIS A 52 20.69 -10.32 -11.17
N ARG A 53 21.18 -11.51 -11.50
CA ARG A 53 22.60 -11.77 -11.79
C ARG A 53 23.20 -10.83 -12.81
N PRO A 54 22.59 -10.63 -14.01
CA PRO A 54 23.21 -9.80 -15.04
C PRO A 54 23.38 -8.34 -14.63
N THR A 55 22.38 -7.74 -13.96
CA THR A 55 22.38 -6.30 -13.64
C THR A 55 22.79 -5.99 -12.19
N ARG A 56 22.96 -7.01 -11.35
CA ARG A 56 23.23 -6.89 -9.90
C ARG A 56 22.17 -6.08 -9.14
N ARG A 57 21.03 -5.81 -9.75
CA ARG A 57 19.90 -5.11 -9.11
C ARG A 57 19.21 -6.01 -8.10
N GLN A 58 18.75 -5.41 -7.00
CA GLN A 58 18.04 -6.08 -5.93
C GLN A 58 16.54 -5.90 -6.10
N PHE A 59 15.80 -6.98 -5.83
CA PHE A 59 14.35 -7.02 -5.87
C PHE A 59 13.79 -7.77 -4.66
N ALA A 60 12.49 -7.64 -4.43
CA ALA A 60 11.73 -8.48 -3.52
C ALA A 60 10.91 -9.48 -4.34
N LEU A 61 11.02 -10.78 -4.04
CA LEU A 61 10.25 -11.84 -4.68
C LEU A 61 9.23 -12.36 -3.69
N LYS A 62 7.95 -12.07 -3.92
CA LYS A 62 6.84 -12.57 -3.11
C LYS A 62 6.35 -13.89 -3.71
N VAL A 63 6.45 -14.97 -2.94
CA VAL A 63 6.02 -16.32 -3.33
C VAL A 63 4.70 -16.62 -2.65
N ILE A 64 3.67 -16.87 -3.46
CA ILE A 64 2.34 -17.24 -3.02
C ILE A 64 2.23 -18.74 -3.16
N TYR A 65 2.18 -19.44 -2.02
CA TYR A 65 2.08 -20.88 -1.94
C TYR A 65 0.62 -21.34 -1.97
N GLY A 66 0.38 -22.56 -2.41
CA GLY A 66 -0.86 -23.30 -2.22
C GLY A 66 -1.39 -23.93 -3.49
N ASN A 67 -2.09 -25.05 -3.32
CA ASN A 67 -2.96 -25.63 -4.35
C ASN A 67 -4.19 -24.74 -4.50
N LEU A 68 -3.98 -23.57 -5.11
CA LEU A 68 -5.05 -22.64 -5.39
C LEU A 68 -5.91 -23.21 -6.52
N GLU A 69 -7.24 -23.20 -6.33
CA GLU A 69 -8.18 -23.49 -7.41
C GLU A 69 -7.89 -22.60 -8.63
N ASP A 70 -8.09 -23.11 -9.83
CA ASP A 70 -7.79 -22.37 -11.06
C ASP A 70 -8.53 -21.02 -11.13
N ALA A 71 -9.74 -20.95 -10.60
CA ALA A 71 -10.51 -19.71 -10.53
C ALA A 71 -9.78 -18.64 -9.70
N ILE A 72 -9.27 -19.00 -8.53
CA ILE A 72 -8.52 -18.14 -7.62
C ILE A 72 -7.18 -17.74 -8.26
N ARG A 73 -6.48 -18.70 -8.86
CA ARG A 73 -5.22 -18.47 -9.57
C ARG A 73 -5.41 -17.45 -10.70
N ASN A 74 -6.46 -17.59 -11.51
CA ASN A 74 -6.78 -16.67 -12.59
C ASN A 74 -7.16 -15.27 -12.06
N GLN A 75 -7.84 -15.20 -10.93
CA GLN A 75 -8.15 -13.92 -10.28
C GLN A 75 -6.88 -13.23 -9.78
N ILE A 76 -5.95 -13.95 -9.13
CA ILE A 76 -4.65 -13.41 -8.70
C ILE A 76 -3.86 -12.89 -9.90
N ARG A 77 -3.81 -13.63 -11.01
CA ARG A 77 -3.11 -13.19 -12.23
C ARG A 77 -3.68 -11.88 -12.76
N ARG A 78 -5.00 -11.73 -12.86
CA ARG A 78 -5.66 -10.49 -13.30
C ARG A 78 -5.33 -9.30 -12.38
N GLU A 79 -5.34 -9.50 -11.07
CA GLU A 79 -4.97 -8.47 -10.11
C GLU A 79 -3.49 -8.05 -10.30
N ILE A 80 -2.58 -9.01 -10.51
CA ILE A 80 -1.16 -8.70 -10.74
C ILE A 80 -0.95 -7.98 -12.09
N GLU A 81 -1.69 -8.32 -13.15
CA GLU A 81 -1.64 -7.59 -14.42
C GLU A 81 -1.99 -6.10 -14.22
N ILE A 82 -3.03 -5.79 -13.42
CA ILE A 82 -3.37 -4.41 -13.06
C ILE A 82 -2.20 -3.73 -12.31
N LEU A 83 -1.49 -4.49 -11.46
CA LEU A 83 -0.35 -3.97 -10.69
C LEU A 83 0.87 -3.65 -11.56
N ARG A 84 1.08 -4.35 -12.66
CA ARG A 84 2.19 -4.10 -13.58
C ARG A 84 2.09 -2.71 -14.24
N ASP A 85 0.86 -2.22 -14.43
CA ASP A 85 0.59 -0.88 -15.01
C ASP A 85 0.68 0.25 -13.98
N VAL A 86 0.89 -0.08 -12.71
CA VAL A 86 1.01 0.91 -11.64
C VAL A 86 2.45 1.40 -11.57
N ASP A 87 2.66 2.67 -11.89
CA ASP A 87 3.94 3.35 -11.79
C ASP A 87 3.78 4.70 -11.08
N HIS A 88 4.20 4.75 -9.82
CA HIS A 88 4.10 5.94 -8.97
C HIS A 88 5.19 5.93 -7.89
N PRO A 89 5.84 7.07 -7.58
CA PRO A 89 6.94 7.14 -6.61
C PRO A 89 6.58 6.67 -5.20
N ASN A 90 5.29 6.70 -4.82
CA ASN A 90 4.83 6.27 -3.49
C ASN A 90 4.03 4.96 -3.51
N VAL A 91 4.19 4.15 -4.55
CA VAL A 91 3.64 2.80 -4.64
C VAL A 91 4.77 1.85 -5.04
N VAL A 92 4.87 0.70 -4.39
CA VAL A 92 5.87 -0.32 -4.73
C VAL A 92 5.60 -0.84 -6.13
N ARG A 93 6.62 -0.79 -6.99
CA ARG A 93 6.48 -1.22 -8.39
C ARG A 93 6.46 -2.73 -8.48
N CYS A 94 5.54 -3.27 -9.27
CA CYS A 94 5.56 -4.65 -9.73
C CYS A 94 6.34 -4.71 -11.04
N HIS A 95 7.44 -5.49 -11.06
CA HIS A 95 8.30 -5.61 -12.24
C HIS A 95 7.88 -6.77 -13.13
N ASP A 96 7.56 -7.91 -12.52
CA ASP A 96 7.15 -9.10 -13.26
C ASP A 96 6.39 -10.11 -12.37
N MET A 97 5.82 -11.12 -13.02
CA MET A 97 5.17 -12.25 -12.39
C MET A 97 5.57 -13.54 -13.08
N TYR A 98 5.86 -14.56 -12.30
CA TYR A 98 6.22 -15.87 -12.76
C TYR A 98 5.26 -16.93 -12.20
N ASP A 99 4.91 -17.90 -13.03
CA ASP A 99 4.22 -19.10 -12.60
C ASP A 99 5.21 -20.26 -12.69
N HIS A 100 5.65 -20.75 -11.56
CA HIS A 100 6.69 -21.77 -11.49
C HIS A 100 6.33 -22.83 -10.44
N ASN A 101 6.31 -24.10 -10.85
CA ASN A 101 6.00 -25.25 -9.98
C ASN A 101 4.68 -25.12 -9.20
N GLY A 102 3.66 -24.52 -9.81
CA GLY A 102 2.38 -24.32 -9.14
C GLY A 102 2.32 -23.12 -8.19
N GLU A 103 3.41 -22.39 -8.04
CA GLU A 103 3.50 -21.16 -7.23
C GLU A 103 3.38 -19.92 -8.11
N ILE A 104 2.65 -18.92 -7.64
CA ILE A 104 2.68 -17.57 -8.23
C ILE A 104 3.77 -16.76 -7.53
N GLN A 105 4.73 -16.26 -8.30
CA GLN A 105 5.85 -15.49 -7.78
C GLN A 105 5.85 -14.09 -8.39
N VAL A 106 5.79 -13.06 -7.55
CA VAL A 106 5.69 -11.65 -7.96
C VAL A 106 7.00 -10.93 -7.68
N LEU A 107 7.62 -10.37 -8.72
CA LEU A 107 8.85 -9.60 -8.61
C LEU A 107 8.53 -8.13 -8.36
N LEU A 108 8.90 -7.65 -7.19
CA LEU A 108 8.60 -6.32 -6.70
C LEU A 108 9.87 -5.49 -6.50
N GLU A 109 9.70 -4.18 -6.49
CA GLU A 109 10.74 -3.24 -6.05
C GLU A 109 11.19 -3.58 -4.62
N PHE A 110 12.51 -3.58 -4.40
CA PHE A 110 13.08 -3.83 -3.08
C PHE A 110 13.23 -2.53 -2.30
N MET A 111 12.64 -2.49 -1.11
CA MET A 111 12.69 -1.37 -0.17
C MET A 111 13.65 -1.72 0.98
N ASP A 112 14.84 -1.14 0.97
CA ASP A 112 15.96 -1.51 1.85
C ASP A 112 15.79 -1.09 3.31
N GLY A 113 14.94 -0.10 3.60
CA GLY A 113 14.58 0.30 4.96
C GLY A 113 13.47 -0.55 5.62
N GLY A 114 12.82 -1.46 4.86
CA GLY A 114 11.78 -2.34 5.38
C GLY A 114 10.44 -1.63 5.64
N SER A 115 9.62 -2.20 6.53
CA SER A 115 8.29 -1.68 6.88
C SER A 115 8.35 -0.68 8.04
N LEU A 116 7.36 0.22 8.10
CA LEU A 116 7.18 1.16 9.21
C LEU A 116 6.46 0.53 10.42
N GLU A 117 6.25 -0.79 10.42
CA GLU A 117 5.61 -1.47 11.55
C GLU A 117 6.44 -1.34 12.84
N GLY A 118 5.78 -0.89 13.92
CA GLY A 118 6.42 -0.68 15.22
C GLY A 118 7.29 0.58 15.30
N ILE A 119 7.30 1.42 14.28
CA ILE A 119 8.04 2.68 14.28
C ILE A 119 7.24 3.75 15.03
N HIS A 120 7.92 4.51 15.88
CA HIS A 120 7.39 5.70 16.56
C HIS A 120 7.94 6.96 15.91
N ILE A 121 7.06 7.88 15.51
CA ILE A 121 7.41 9.16 14.86
C ILE A 121 6.82 10.31 15.68
N ALA A 122 7.50 10.73 16.72
CA ALA A 122 7.07 11.85 17.58
C ALA A 122 7.16 13.22 16.89
N SER A 123 7.99 13.35 15.85
CA SER A 123 8.16 14.60 15.08
C SER A 123 7.01 14.80 14.11
N GLU A 124 6.13 15.76 14.37
CA GLU A 124 5.02 16.10 13.47
C GLU A 124 5.46 16.49 12.04
N PRO A 125 6.55 17.26 11.82
CA PRO A 125 7.02 17.52 10.46
C PRO A 125 7.41 16.24 9.68
N ARG A 126 8.05 15.28 10.35
CA ARG A 126 8.36 13.97 9.74
C ARG A 126 7.09 13.14 9.49
N LEU A 127 6.17 13.16 10.44
CA LEU A 127 4.89 12.48 10.32
C LEU A 127 4.05 13.05 9.17
N ALA A 128 4.06 14.38 9.00
CA ALA A 128 3.42 15.07 7.89
C ALA A 128 4.04 14.67 6.53
N ASP A 129 5.37 14.50 6.47
CA ASP A 129 6.04 14.02 5.25
C ASP A 129 5.64 12.58 4.91
N VAL A 130 5.61 11.69 5.90
CA VAL A 130 5.12 10.30 5.71
C VAL A 130 3.67 10.31 5.24
N ALA A 131 2.78 11.04 5.93
CA ALA A 131 1.37 11.16 5.57
C ALA A 131 1.18 11.68 4.14
N ARG A 132 1.95 12.70 3.74
CA ARG A 132 1.91 13.28 2.39
C ARG A 132 2.31 12.26 1.33
N GLN A 133 3.38 11.50 1.55
CA GLN A 133 3.85 10.49 0.62
C GLN A 133 2.81 9.36 0.46
N VAL A 134 2.24 8.85 1.55
CA VAL A 134 1.19 7.83 1.51
C VAL A 134 -0.06 8.36 0.83
N LEU A 135 -0.48 9.60 1.11
CA LEU A 135 -1.61 10.24 0.45
C LEU A 135 -1.42 10.39 -1.07
N HIS A 136 -0.21 10.72 -1.53
CA HIS A 136 0.07 10.74 -2.97
C HIS A 136 -0.14 9.36 -3.60
N GLY A 137 0.34 8.30 -2.96
CA GLY A 137 0.12 6.92 -3.39
C GLY A 137 -1.36 6.55 -3.42
N ILE A 138 -2.11 6.81 -2.32
CA ILE A 138 -3.55 6.54 -2.24
C ILE A 138 -4.32 7.33 -3.31
N ALA A 139 -4.06 8.64 -3.46
CA ALA A 139 -4.72 9.48 -4.45
C ALA A 139 -4.48 9.00 -5.88
N TYR A 140 -3.27 8.50 -6.17
CA TYR A 140 -2.95 7.90 -7.47
C TYR A 140 -3.76 6.62 -7.71
N LEU A 141 -3.82 5.70 -6.75
CA LEU A 141 -4.60 4.47 -6.84
C LEU A 141 -6.09 4.78 -7.01
N HIS A 142 -6.65 5.67 -6.20
CA HIS A 142 -8.06 6.05 -6.24
C HIS A 142 -8.47 6.67 -7.58
N ARG A 143 -7.62 7.52 -8.20
CA ARG A 143 -7.87 8.05 -9.56
C ARG A 143 -7.95 6.94 -10.62
N ARG A 144 -7.21 5.84 -10.41
CA ARG A 144 -7.26 4.65 -11.27
C ARG A 144 -8.36 3.67 -10.88
N LYS A 145 -9.25 4.04 -9.95
CA LYS A 145 -10.33 3.20 -9.42
C LYS A 145 -9.82 1.95 -8.71
N ILE A 146 -8.62 2.01 -8.15
CA ILE A 146 -8.01 0.93 -7.34
C ILE A 146 -8.15 1.31 -5.87
N VAL A 147 -8.81 0.45 -5.09
CA VAL A 147 -8.90 0.53 -3.64
C VAL A 147 -7.86 -0.41 -3.05
N HIS A 148 -7.04 0.08 -2.11
CA HIS A 148 -5.97 -0.73 -1.52
C HIS A 148 -6.49 -1.78 -0.54
N ARG A 149 -7.39 -1.39 0.38
CA ARG A 149 -8.08 -2.24 1.36
C ARG A 149 -7.22 -2.81 2.51
N ASP A 150 -5.92 -2.58 2.52
CA ASP A 150 -5.00 -3.09 3.56
C ASP A 150 -3.88 -2.08 3.88
N ILE A 151 -4.25 -0.79 3.98
CA ILE A 151 -3.33 0.25 4.45
C ILE A 151 -3.07 0.01 5.94
N LYS A 152 -1.81 -0.21 6.30
CA LYS A 152 -1.34 -0.43 7.69
C LYS A 152 0.18 -0.28 7.75
N PRO A 153 0.77 -0.07 8.94
CA PRO A 153 2.22 0.12 9.09
C PRO A 153 3.10 -0.95 8.43
N SER A 154 2.70 -2.23 8.47
CA SER A 154 3.44 -3.32 7.83
C SER A 154 3.47 -3.26 6.30
N ASN A 155 2.51 -2.57 5.67
CA ASN A 155 2.41 -2.38 4.23
C ASN A 155 2.90 -1.00 3.77
N LEU A 156 3.45 -0.18 4.67
CA LEU A 156 4.12 1.06 4.36
C LEU A 156 5.63 0.82 4.46
N LEU A 157 6.30 0.81 3.31
CA LEU A 157 7.74 0.52 3.23
C LEU A 157 8.52 1.81 3.03
N ILE A 158 9.73 1.84 3.58
CA ILE A 158 10.66 2.97 3.44
C ILE A 158 11.97 2.50 2.81
N ASN A 159 12.65 3.39 2.09
CA ASN A 159 14.00 3.14 1.59
C ASN A 159 15.03 4.09 2.22
N ALA A 160 16.32 3.86 1.94
CA ALA A 160 17.43 4.68 2.44
C ALA A 160 17.35 6.17 2.04
N LYS A 161 16.52 6.52 1.04
CA LYS A 161 16.26 7.90 0.61
C LYS A 161 15.07 8.54 1.34
N ASN A 162 14.53 7.89 2.38
CA ASN A 162 13.30 8.29 3.10
C ASN A 162 12.06 8.35 2.19
N GLN A 163 12.05 7.64 1.07
CA GLN A 163 10.84 7.50 0.26
C GLN A 163 9.95 6.42 0.87
N VAL A 164 8.70 6.79 1.14
CA VAL A 164 7.67 5.88 1.64
C VAL A 164 6.82 5.41 0.48
N LYS A 165 6.60 4.11 0.39
CA LYS A 165 5.80 3.47 -0.66
C LYS A 165 4.79 2.51 -0.06
N ILE A 166 3.61 2.48 -0.66
CA ILE A 166 2.55 1.53 -0.32
C ILE A 166 2.84 0.20 -1.01
N ALA A 167 2.82 -0.89 -0.24
CA ALA A 167 3.05 -2.25 -0.71
C ALA A 167 1.81 -3.13 -0.52
N ASP A 168 1.82 -4.31 -1.14
CA ASP A 168 0.84 -5.39 -0.93
C ASP A 168 -0.62 -5.06 -1.29
N PHE A 169 -0.84 -4.27 -2.33
CA PHE A 169 -2.17 -4.05 -2.88
C PHE A 169 -2.55 -5.15 -3.89
N GLY A 170 -3.83 -5.48 -3.98
CA GLY A 170 -4.40 -6.45 -4.96
C GLY A 170 -4.34 -7.91 -4.53
N VAL A 171 -3.16 -8.52 -4.48
CA VAL A 171 -2.99 -9.96 -4.19
C VAL A 171 -3.52 -10.34 -2.79
N SER A 172 -3.27 -9.52 -1.79
CA SER A 172 -3.77 -9.74 -0.42
C SER A 172 -5.30 -9.76 -0.35
N ARG A 173 -5.99 -9.04 -1.26
CA ARG A 173 -7.45 -9.03 -1.37
C ARG A 173 -8.00 -10.37 -1.82
N VAL A 174 -7.45 -10.94 -2.90
CA VAL A 174 -7.92 -12.22 -3.45
C VAL A 174 -7.73 -13.31 -2.41
N LEU A 175 -6.56 -13.35 -1.79
CA LEU A 175 -6.25 -14.33 -0.74
C LEU A 175 -7.15 -14.14 0.50
N SER A 176 -7.47 -12.91 0.91
CA SER A 176 -8.35 -12.66 2.06
C SER A 176 -9.83 -12.97 1.79
N GLN A 177 -10.27 -12.97 0.53
CA GLN A 177 -11.63 -13.36 0.15
C GLN A 177 -11.82 -14.88 0.07
N THR A 178 -10.73 -15.62 -0.13
CA THR A 178 -10.72 -17.09 -0.20
C THR A 178 -10.42 -17.77 1.12
N MET A 179 -9.87 -17.02 2.08
CA MET A 179 -9.69 -17.50 3.45
C MET A 179 -10.92 -17.12 4.28
N ASP A 180 -11.40 -18.07 5.08
CA ASP A 180 -12.48 -17.87 6.03
C ASP A 180 -12.29 -16.55 6.81
N PRO A 181 -13.31 -15.67 6.91
CA PRO A 181 -13.23 -14.43 7.70
C PRO A 181 -12.75 -14.66 9.13
N CYS A 182 -13.03 -15.81 9.72
CA CYS A 182 -12.56 -16.23 11.05
C CYS A 182 -11.05 -16.45 11.13
N ASN A 183 -10.35 -16.64 10.00
CA ASN A 183 -8.90 -16.80 9.93
C ASN A 183 -8.15 -15.51 9.55
N SER A 184 -8.84 -14.39 9.36
CA SER A 184 -8.18 -13.10 9.23
C SER A 184 -7.48 -12.78 10.54
N SER A 185 -6.15 -12.62 10.50
CA SER A 185 -5.41 -12.29 11.72
C SER A 185 -5.96 -11.00 12.35
N VAL A 186 -6.14 -10.97 13.66
CA VAL A 186 -6.60 -9.79 14.44
C VAL A 186 -5.86 -8.52 14.01
N GLY A 187 -4.58 -8.64 13.62
CA GLY A 187 -3.76 -7.55 13.12
C GLY A 187 -4.24 -6.91 11.80
N THR A 188 -4.93 -7.65 10.93
CA THR A 188 -5.49 -7.08 9.68
C THR A 188 -6.79 -6.33 9.95
N ILE A 189 -7.63 -6.84 10.85
CA ILE A 189 -8.92 -6.23 11.22
C ILE A 189 -8.72 -4.90 11.95
N ALA A 190 -7.63 -4.76 12.69
CA ALA A 190 -7.33 -3.59 13.52
C ALA A 190 -7.34 -2.25 12.76
N TYR A 191 -7.08 -2.26 11.46
CA TYR A 191 -7.07 -1.06 10.61
C TYR A 191 -8.30 -0.94 9.70
N MET A 192 -9.23 -1.91 9.76
CA MET A 192 -10.45 -1.86 8.95
C MET A 192 -11.38 -0.75 9.44
N SER A 193 -12.08 -0.14 8.49
CA SER A 193 -13.10 0.85 8.79
C SER A 193 -14.38 0.20 9.35
N PRO A 194 -15.18 0.93 10.18
CA PRO A 194 -16.40 0.41 10.77
C PRO A 194 -17.38 -0.16 9.75
N GLU A 195 -17.59 0.53 8.64
CA GLU A 195 -18.51 0.10 7.57
C GLU A 195 -18.04 -1.16 6.85
N ARG A 196 -16.73 -1.40 6.77
CA ARG A 196 -16.19 -2.63 6.20
C ARG A 196 -16.37 -3.81 7.15
N ILE A 197 -16.28 -3.59 8.44
CA ILE A 197 -16.51 -4.61 9.46
C ILE A 197 -18.01 -4.97 9.51
N ASN A 198 -18.88 -3.97 9.44
CA ASN A 198 -20.34 -4.14 9.49
C ASN A 198 -20.96 -4.34 8.11
N THR A 199 -20.30 -5.08 7.22
CA THR A 199 -20.79 -5.32 5.85
C THR A 199 -22.16 -5.97 5.81
N ASP A 200 -22.52 -6.79 6.78
CA ASP A 200 -23.84 -7.44 6.90
C ASP A 200 -24.99 -6.43 7.02
N LEU A 201 -24.76 -5.29 7.70
CA LEU A 201 -25.73 -4.20 7.84
C LEU A 201 -25.87 -3.38 6.55
N ASN A 202 -24.90 -3.42 5.65
CA ASN A 202 -24.85 -2.62 4.43
C ASN A 202 -24.98 -3.47 3.14
N HIS A 203 -25.57 -4.67 3.24
CA HIS A 203 -25.73 -5.59 2.09
C HIS A 203 -24.42 -5.85 1.32
N GLY A 204 -23.27 -5.89 2.01
CA GLY A 204 -21.95 -6.10 1.42
C GLY A 204 -21.36 -4.89 0.69
N LEU A 205 -22.09 -3.77 0.62
CA LEU A 205 -21.64 -2.55 -0.03
C LEU A 205 -20.97 -1.61 0.99
N TYR A 206 -19.76 -1.17 0.70
CA TYR A 206 -19.07 -0.14 1.47
C TYR A 206 -18.17 0.72 0.57
N ASP A 207 -17.92 1.97 0.99
CA ASP A 207 -16.99 2.85 0.29
C ASP A 207 -15.54 2.47 0.61
N GLY A 208 -14.91 1.70 -0.27
CA GLY A 208 -13.53 1.28 -0.10
C GLY A 208 -12.52 2.44 -0.13
N TYR A 209 -12.82 3.52 -0.85
CA TYR A 209 -11.97 4.71 -0.89
C TYR A 209 -11.93 5.40 0.47
N ALA A 210 -13.09 5.59 1.09
CA ALA A 210 -13.19 6.10 2.44
C ALA A 210 -12.57 5.14 3.48
N GLY A 211 -12.64 3.82 3.22
CA GLY A 211 -11.99 2.78 4.03
C GLY A 211 -10.47 2.93 4.06
N ASP A 212 -9.81 3.19 2.92
CA ASP A 212 -8.37 3.43 2.86
C ASP A 212 -7.96 4.68 3.68
N ILE A 213 -8.80 5.72 3.71
CA ILE A 213 -8.56 6.93 4.49
C ILE A 213 -8.66 6.66 6.00
N TRP A 214 -9.63 5.86 6.43
CA TRP A 214 -9.71 5.42 7.82
C TRP A 214 -8.44 4.68 8.24
N SER A 215 -8.02 3.69 7.45
CA SER A 215 -6.82 2.89 7.69
C SER A 215 -5.54 3.74 7.75
N LEU A 216 -5.44 4.77 6.89
CA LEU A 216 -4.38 5.77 6.95
C LEU A 216 -4.43 6.54 8.28
N GLY A 217 -5.59 7.05 8.69
CA GLY A 217 -5.77 7.80 9.93
C GLY A 217 -5.32 7.01 11.16
N VAL A 218 -5.72 5.73 11.25
CA VAL A 218 -5.30 4.82 12.31
C VAL A 218 -3.77 4.64 12.30
N SER A 219 -3.17 4.41 11.12
CA SER A 219 -1.73 4.20 10.98
C SER A 219 -0.90 5.45 11.35
N ILE A 220 -1.33 6.62 10.91
CA ILE A 220 -0.65 7.89 11.24
C ILE A 220 -0.76 8.21 12.74
N LEU A 221 -1.91 7.97 13.35
CA LEU A 221 -2.08 8.15 14.78
C LEU A 221 -1.25 7.14 15.58
N GLU A 222 -1.14 5.89 15.13
CA GLU A 222 -0.27 4.87 15.73
C GLU A 222 1.20 5.30 15.69
N PHE A 223 1.70 5.82 14.56
CA PHE A 223 3.06 6.33 14.46
C PHE A 223 3.32 7.44 15.47
N TYR A 224 2.37 8.37 15.64
CA TYR A 224 2.51 9.47 16.60
C TYR A 224 2.51 8.97 18.05
N LEU A 225 1.62 8.05 18.39
CA LEU A 225 1.49 7.51 19.75
C LEU A 225 2.57 6.48 20.11
N GLY A 226 3.24 5.86 19.12
CA GLY A 226 4.13 4.71 19.31
C GLY A 226 3.41 3.45 19.77
N ARG A 227 2.07 3.44 19.75
CA ARG A 227 1.21 2.31 20.12
C ARG A 227 -0.09 2.33 19.35
N PHE A 228 -0.73 1.18 19.24
CA PHE A 228 -2.05 1.08 18.61
C PHE A 228 -3.09 1.99 19.32
N PRO A 229 -3.89 2.79 18.57
CA PRO A 229 -4.67 3.88 19.16
C PRO A 229 -5.96 3.45 19.88
N PHE A 230 -6.44 2.23 19.68
CA PHE A 230 -7.64 1.73 20.39
C PHE A 230 -7.28 1.14 21.75
N ALA A 231 -8.19 1.27 22.72
CA ALA A 231 -7.95 0.89 24.12
C ALA A 231 -7.66 -0.60 24.33
N VAL A 232 -8.14 -1.47 23.43
CA VAL A 232 -8.00 -2.95 23.53
C VAL A 232 -6.61 -3.45 23.03
N GLY A 233 -5.84 -2.61 22.37
CA GLY A 233 -4.59 -3.05 21.74
C GLY A 233 -4.80 -4.02 20.58
N ARG A 234 -3.72 -4.30 19.81
CA ARG A 234 -3.78 -5.22 18.65
C ARG A 234 -3.94 -6.70 19.03
N GLN A 235 -3.62 -7.07 20.25
CA GLN A 235 -3.70 -8.45 20.78
C GLN A 235 -4.95 -8.69 21.66
N GLY A 236 -5.87 -7.70 21.73
CA GLY A 236 -7.15 -7.87 22.38
C GLY A 236 -8.00 -8.95 21.70
N ASP A 237 -9.03 -9.43 22.40
CA ASP A 237 -9.96 -10.36 21.77
C ASP A 237 -10.70 -9.68 20.60
N TRP A 238 -11.09 -10.48 19.62
CA TRP A 238 -11.73 -10.00 18.40
C TRP A 238 -13.00 -9.19 18.66
N ALA A 239 -13.84 -9.62 19.61
CA ALA A 239 -15.10 -8.96 19.94
C ALA A 239 -14.87 -7.57 20.55
N SER A 240 -13.92 -7.44 21.48
CA SER A 240 -13.54 -6.15 22.08
C SER A 240 -13.01 -5.18 21.05
N LEU A 241 -12.21 -5.65 20.10
CA LEU A 241 -11.69 -4.82 19.01
C LEU A 241 -12.82 -4.34 18.08
N MET A 242 -13.73 -5.23 17.72
CA MET A 242 -14.92 -4.90 16.92
C MET A 242 -15.79 -3.86 17.61
N CYS A 243 -16.07 -4.02 18.90
CA CYS A 243 -16.80 -3.03 19.68
C CYS A 243 -16.07 -1.67 19.70
N ALA A 244 -14.75 -1.67 19.89
CA ALA A 244 -13.96 -0.45 19.91
C ALA A 244 -13.99 0.29 18.55
N ILE A 245 -13.91 -0.42 17.43
CA ILE A 245 -13.93 0.19 16.11
C ILE A 245 -15.35 0.62 15.70
N CYS A 246 -16.35 -0.25 15.91
CA CYS A 246 -17.70 -0.04 15.39
C CYS A 246 -18.60 0.79 16.31
N MET A 247 -18.41 0.73 17.63
CA MET A 247 -19.34 1.30 18.60
C MET A 247 -18.77 2.44 19.45
N ALA A 248 -17.47 2.37 19.81
CA ALA A 248 -16.83 3.43 20.59
C ALA A 248 -16.55 4.68 19.74
N ALA A 249 -16.32 5.83 20.36
CA ALA A 249 -15.89 7.03 19.67
C ALA A 249 -14.55 6.74 18.93
N PRO A 250 -14.35 7.28 17.69
CA PRO A 250 -13.08 7.15 17.00
C PRO A 250 -11.94 7.70 17.86
N PRO A 251 -10.74 7.11 17.79
CA PRO A 251 -9.60 7.59 18.56
C PRO A 251 -9.17 8.98 18.06
N GLU A 252 -8.76 9.82 18.99
CA GLU A 252 -8.33 11.20 18.75
C GLU A 252 -6.83 11.37 19.03
N ALA A 253 -6.21 12.32 18.35
CA ALA A 253 -4.86 12.74 18.71
C ALA A 253 -4.89 13.49 20.05
N PRO A 254 -3.86 13.31 20.92
CA PRO A 254 -3.82 13.90 22.24
C PRO A 254 -3.81 15.44 22.20
N ALA A 255 -4.28 16.08 23.28
CA ALA A 255 -4.34 17.53 23.39
C ALA A 255 -2.97 18.23 23.28
N THR A 256 -1.89 17.49 23.53
CA THR A 256 -0.49 17.95 23.37
C THR A 256 -0.04 18.06 21.92
N ALA A 257 -0.76 17.43 20.99
CA ALA A 257 -0.47 17.53 19.56
C ALA A 257 -0.93 18.88 19.00
N SER A 258 -0.34 19.30 17.88
CA SER A 258 -0.74 20.52 17.19
C SER A 258 -2.22 20.51 16.79
N ARG A 259 -2.83 21.69 16.65
CA ARG A 259 -4.19 21.83 16.19
C ARG A 259 -4.35 21.23 14.80
N GLU A 260 -3.39 21.45 13.92
CA GLU A 260 -3.37 20.96 12.55
C GLU A 260 -3.32 19.44 12.49
N PHE A 261 -2.51 18.79 13.34
CA PHE A 261 -2.47 17.34 13.41
C PHE A 261 -3.77 16.74 13.94
N ARG A 262 -4.31 17.31 15.03
CA ARG A 262 -5.60 16.87 15.57
C ARG A 262 -6.74 16.97 14.56
N ASP A 263 -6.80 18.08 13.81
CA ASP A 263 -7.79 18.29 12.75
C ASP A 263 -7.61 17.29 11.60
N PHE A 264 -6.37 17.04 11.17
CA PHE A 264 -6.04 16.04 10.15
C PHE A 264 -6.56 14.64 10.54
N ILE A 265 -6.28 14.20 11.77
CA ILE A 265 -6.77 12.91 12.28
C ILE A 265 -8.30 12.87 12.32
N SER A 266 -8.94 13.95 12.75
CA SER A 266 -10.40 14.04 12.78
C SER A 266 -11.02 13.99 11.38
N CYS A 267 -10.37 14.53 10.35
CA CYS A 267 -10.80 14.42 8.95
C CYS A 267 -10.68 12.99 8.38
N CYS A 268 -9.77 12.19 8.92
CA CYS A 268 -9.58 10.78 8.52
C CYS A 268 -10.51 9.84 9.29
N LEU A 269 -10.65 10.01 10.61
CA LEU A 269 -11.31 9.08 11.51
C LEU A 269 -12.77 9.49 11.82
N GLN A 270 -13.54 9.77 10.77
CA GLN A 270 -14.98 9.94 10.86
C GLN A 270 -15.66 8.57 10.75
N ARG A 271 -16.62 8.27 11.65
CA ARG A 271 -17.36 7.00 11.60
C ARG A 271 -18.16 6.87 10.31
N GLU A 272 -18.82 7.96 9.90
CA GLU A 272 -19.59 8.03 8.67
C GLU A 272 -18.65 8.22 7.46
N PRO A 273 -18.62 7.27 6.49
CA PRO A 273 -17.68 7.32 5.35
C PRO A 273 -17.78 8.62 4.55
N GLY A 274 -18.99 9.12 4.33
CA GLY A 274 -19.25 10.35 3.57
C GLY A 274 -18.70 11.64 4.21
N ARG A 275 -18.35 11.60 5.50
CA ARG A 275 -17.71 12.73 6.21
C ARG A 275 -16.19 12.70 6.16
N ARG A 276 -15.58 11.55 5.79
CA ARG A 276 -14.14 11.46 5.64
C ARG A 276 -13.69 12.25 4.43
N TRP A 277 -12.57 12.94 4.58
CA TRP A 277 -11.98 13.63 3.45
C TRP A 277 -11.36 12.63 2.47
N THR A 278 -11.44 12.95 1.17
CA THR A 278 -10.74 12.15 0.16
C THR A 278 -9.22 12.36 0.25
N ALA A 279 -8.44 11.43 -0.29
CA ALA A 279 -6.97 11.57 -0.34
C ALA A 279 -6.54 12.88 -1.03
N ALA A 280 -7.21 13.23 -2.13
CA ALA A 280 -6.95 14.47 -2.86
C ALA A 280 -7.21 15.73 -2.01
N ARG A 281 -8.27 15.73 -1.20
CA ARG A 281 -8.59 16.84 -0.30
C ARG A 281 -7.58 16.92 0.86
N LEU A 282 -7.18 15.78 1.44
CA LEU A 282 -6.21 15.71 2.53
C LEU A 282 -4.82 16.18 2.11
N LEU A 283 -4.42 16.06 0.85
CA LEU A 283 -3.15 16.62 0.35
C LEU A 283 -3.10 18.15 0.46
N GLY A 284 -4.24 18.84 0.45
CA GLY A 284 -4.35 20.28 0.72
C GLY A 284 -4.51 20.65 2.21
N HIS A 285 -4.55 19.67 3.12
CA HIS A 285 -4.73 19.93 4.54
C HIS A 285 -3.52 20.66 5.14
N PRO A 286 -3.68 21.68 6.02
CA PRO A 286 -2.58 22.47 6.59
C PRO A 286 -1.47 21.63 7.23
N PHE A 287 -1.80 20.52 7.90
CA PHE A 287 -0.83 19.60 8.47
C PHE A 287 0.14 19.03 7.41
N VAL A 288 -0.38 18.64 6.25
CA VAL A 288 0.39 18.01 5.18
C VAL A 288 1.06 19.06 4.28
N ALA A 289 0.36 20.16 3.97
CA ALA A 289 0.83 21.19 3.06
C ALA A 289 2.04 21.98 3.61
N ARG A 290 2.08 22.26 4.92
CA ARG A 290 3.18 22.98 5.57
C ARG A 290 4.46 22.15 5.70
N GLY A 291 4.38 20.82 5.71
CA GLY A 291 5.55 19.93 5.74
C GLY A 291 6.42 19.97 4.50
N GLY A 292 5.96 20.59 3.39
CA GLY A 292 6.70 20.72 2.13
C GLY A 292 7.57 21.97 1.97
N GLY A 293 7.53 22.90 2.93
CA GLY A 293 8.25 24.17 2.90
C GLY A 293 9.48 24.18 3.81
N GLY A 294 10.43 23.29 3.63
CA GLY A 294 11.75 23.33 4.24
C GLY A 294 12.61 24.38 3.55
N SER A 295 12.48 25.66 3.96
CA SER A 295 13.50 26.69 3.73
C SER A 295 14.83 26.21 4.28
N GLY A 296 15.92 26.38 3.51
CA GLY A 296 17.29 26.14 3.94
C GLY A 296 17.65 26.88 5.23
N GLY A 297 17.54 26.20 6.35
CA GLY A 297 18.12 26.52 7.63
C GLY A 297 19.21 25.48 7.89
N ARG A 298 20.47 25.95 7.89
CA ARG A 298 21.61 25.18 8.36
C ARG A 298 21.41 24.93 9.86
N ASP A 299 20.99 23.73 10.21
CA ASP A 299 21.16 23.21 11.56
C ASP A 299 21.51 21.72 11.50
N GLY A 300 22.71 21.47 11.98
CA GLY A 300 23.20 20.30 12.70
C GLY A 300 22.84 18.92 12.17
N ASN A 301 23.80 18.34 11.48
CA ASN A 301 24.06 16.91 11.36
C ASN A 301 23.75 16.15 12.67
N GLN A 302 22.47 15.74 12.86
CA GLN A 302 22.07 14.85 13.95
C GLN A 302 21.18 13.74 13.42
N ASN A 303 21.78 12.55 13.35
CA ASN A 303 21.18 11.21 13.32
C ASN A 303 20.13 10.87 12.26
N MET A 304 20.60 10.65 11.02
CA MET A 304 19.84 9.93 9.96
C MET A 304 19.61 8.44 10.26
N HIS A 305 20.14 7.91 11.37
CA HIS A 305 20.02 6.49 11.76
C HIS A 305 18.76 6.12 12.54
N GLN A 306 17.89 7.07 12.88
CA GLN A 306 16.74 6.80 13.79
C GLN A 306 15.47 6.31 13.12
N LEU A 307 15.38 6.24 11.79
CA LEU A 307 14.22 5.66 11.09
C LEU A 307 14.47 4.23 10.58
N MET A 308 15.69 3.72 10.64
CA MET A 308 15.94 2.31 10.35
C MET A 308 15.63 1.50 11.60
N PRO A 309 14.70 0.53 11.52
CA PRO A 309 14.50 -0.40 12.62
C PRO A 309 15.81 -1.15 12.87
N PRO A 310 16.18 -1.43 14.14
CA PRO A 310 17.30 -2.29 14.44
C PRO A 310 17.08 -3.64 13.74
N PRO A 311 18.15 -4.32 13.27
CA PRO A 311 18.03 -5.63 12.68
C PRO A 311 17.33 -6.55 13.68
N ARG A 312 16.18 -7.12 13.29
CA ARG A 312 15.46 -8.06 14.16
C ARG A 312 16.39 -9.23 14.49
N PRO A 313 16.49 -9.65 15.76
CA PRO A 313 17.24 -10.85 16.12
C PRO A 313 16.60 -12.04 15.39
N LEU A 314 17.45 -12.88 14.81
CA LEU A 314 17.07 -14.15 14.22
C LEU A 314 16.44 -14.98 15.32
N SER A 315 15.14 -15.21 15.27
CA SER A 315 14.51 -16.26 16.09
C SER A 315 15.04 -17.60 15.60
N SER A 316 15.80 -18.23 16.48
CA SER A 316 16.26 -19.61 16.41
C SER A 316 15.11 -20.60 16.27
#